data_a88b4ce8c3870d32cf760f7ba139c24a
#
_entry.id   a88b4ce8c3870d32cf760f7ba139c24a
#
_cell.length_a   1.000
_cell.length_b   1.000
_cell.length_c   1.000
_cell.angle_alpha   90.00
_cell.angle_beta   90.00
_cell.angle_gamma   90.00
#
_symmetry.space_group_name_H-M   'P 1'
#
loop_
_entity.id
_entity.type
_entity.pdbx_description
1 polymer ?
#
loop_
_entity_poly.entity_id
_entity_poly.type
_entity_poly.pdbx_seq_one_letter_code
_entity_poly.pdbx_strand_id
1 'polypeptide(L)'
;MAHGDTDGICAAALARARFPEAEVWFARPVSLPKYLGKVEPGTTVIICDIAISETQKEDLFARIRELAQRDEVIYLDHHPLPPGTLRKDVPATQFAHEIGVSTSELAFRMFIQDPSSDLDRVALWGAIGDYCEETEFVRDGLSKYDRRTIYMEAGLLSQALGDAAGDYHYKRDVILKLSQGVPPTEIPEIVDRAIKATKREWRVYEYVKKHVVKEGNLAIVYDLPSGSLGKAAMHALGVAGTDVGICTRRDGDEIDVSVRRRAGANIDLNEMLRHITARLGGSGGGHEGAAGATIPASILEVFLDTLKKEIAPVIEREPGLRR
;
A
#
# COMPACT_ATOMS: atom_id res chain seq x y z
N MET A 1 -14.20 -4.00 -6.00
CA MET A 1 -13.64 -3.88 -4.64
C MET A 1 -12.24 -3.36 -4.74
N ALA A 2 -11.85 -2.37 -3.95
CA ALA A 2 -10.52 -1.76 -4.07
C ALA A 2 -9.93 -1.44 -2.68
N HIS A 3 -8.61 -1.40 -2.60
CA HIS A 3 -7.92 -0.78 -1.49
C HIS A 3 -8.15 0.75 -1.53
N GLY A 4 -8.05 1.40 -0.39
CA GLY A 4 -8.40 2.82 -0.29
C GLY A 4 -7.23 3.79 -0.35
N ASP A 5 -6.07 3.37 -0.84
CA ASP A 5 -4.90 4.21 -1.09
C ASP A 5 -4.83 4.70 -2.55
N THR A 6 -3.70 5.23 -2.95
CA THR A 6 -3.56 5.87 -4.26
C THR A 6 -3.61 4.85 -5.40
N ASP A 7 -2.91 3.73 -5.26
CA ASP A 7 -2.85 2.72 -6.32
C ASP A 7 -4.20 2.02 -6.49
N GLY A 8 -4.81 1.55 -5.38
CA GLY A 8 -6.13 0.93 -5.43
C GLY A 8 -7.23 1.84 -5.96
N ILE A 9 -7.19 3.15 -5.67
CA ILE A 9 -8.15 4.13 -6.20
C ILE A 9 -7.93 4.38 -7.69
N CYS A 10 -6.68 4.50 -8.15
CA CYS A 10 -6.38 4.65 -9.57
C CYS A 10 -6.76 3.38 -10.36
N ALA A 11 -6.46 2.20 -9.84
CA ALA A 11 -6.88 0.93 -10.44
C ALA A 11 -8.41 0.82 -10.54
N ALA A 12 -9.13 1.19 -9.47
CA ALA A 12 -10.59 1.22 -9.48
C ALA A 12 -11.15 2.25 -10.48
N ALA A 13 -10.49 3.39 -10.64
CA ALA A 13 -10.88 4.40 -11.63
C ALA A 13 -10.75 3.87 -13.06
N LEU A 14 -9.66 3.18 -13.38
CA LEU A 14 -9.44 2.54 -14.68
C LEU A 14 -10.45 1.41 -14.95
N ALA A 15 -10.75 0.59 -13.94
CA ALA A 15 -11.83 -0.40 -14.02
C ALA A 15 -13.18 0.26 -14.27
N ARG A 16 -13.47 1.38 -13.58
CA ARG A 16 -14.71 2.13 -13.76
C ARG A 16 -14.80 2.82 -15.15
N ALA A 17 -13.68 3.26 -15.71
CA ALA A 17 -13.66 3.80 -17.08
C ALA A 17 -14.15 2.75 -18.11
N ARG A 18 -13.82 1.47 -17.86
CA ARG A 18 -14.28 0.33 -18.68
C ARG A 18 -15.72 -0.09 -18.34
N PHE A 19 -16.12 0.03 -17.06
CA PHE A 19 -17.42 -0.38 -16.53
C PHE A 19 -18.07 0.79 -15.78
N PRO A 20 -18.69 1.77 -16.49
CA PRO A 20 -19.16 3.03 -15.89
C PRO A 20 -20.20 2.87 -14.78
N GLU A 21 -21.00 1.80 -14.85
CA GLU A 21 -22.06 1.50 -13.86
C GLU A 21 -21.56 0.71 -12.65
N ALA A 22 -20.26 0.40 -12.57
CA ALA A 22 -19.73 -0.40 -11.48
C ALA A 22 -19.81 0.35 -10.14
N GLU A 23 -20.34 -0.33 -9.12
CA GLU A 23 -20.28 0.14 -7.74
C GLU A 23 -18.89 -0.11 -7.15
N VAL A 24 -18.40 0.84 -6.35
CA VAL A 24 -17.10 0.72 -5.70
C VAL A 24 -17.25 0.48 -4.21
N TRP A 25 -16.70 -0.65 -3.77
CA TRP A 25 -16.62 -1.02 -2.35
C TRP A 25 -15.15 -1.04 -1.92
N PHE A 26 -14.87 -0.48 -0.74
CA PHE A 26 -13.53 -0.51 -0.17
C PHE A 26 -13.36 -1.67 0.79
N ALA A 27 -12.29 -2.42 0.64
CA ALA A 27 -11.97 -3.53 1.50
C ALA A 27 -10.47 -3.52 1.88
N ARG A 28 -10.17 -4.24 2.96
CA ARG A 28 -8.80 -4.56 3.39
C ARG A 28 -8.59 -6.06 3.26
N PRO A 29 -7.36 -6.56 3.24
CA PRO A 29 -7.06 -7.99 3.14
C PRO A 29 -7.91 -8.86 4.07
N VAL A 30 -8.04 -8.46 5.34
CA VAL A 30 -8.80 -9.21 6.36
C VAL A 30 -10.32 -9.12 6.21
N SER A 31 -10.84 -8.13 5.51
CA SER A 31 -12.28 -7.92 5.35
C SER A 31 -12.82 -8.32 3.97
N LEU A 32 -11.95 -8.59 3.00
CA LEU A 32 -12.32 -8.92 1.63
C LEU A 32 -13.26 -10.15 1.55
N PRO A 33 -13.01 -11.28 2.24
CA PRO A 33 -13.91 -12.43 2.19
C PRO A 33 -15.35 -12.10 2.61
N LYS A 34 -15.49 -11.26 3.65
CA LYS A 34 -16.81 -10.81 4.15
C LYS A 34 -17.57 -10.00 3.09
N TYR A 35 -16.87 -9.14 2.33
CA TYR A 35 -17.52 -8.34 1.28
C TYR A 35 -17.86 -9.19 0.07
N LEU A 36 -17.02 -10.15 -0.32
CA LEU A 36 -17.33 -11.10 -1.39
C LEU A 36 -18.57 -11.94 -1.09
N GLY A 37 -18.80 -12.30 0.18
CA GLY A 37 -20.01 -12.98 0.61
C GLY A 37 -21.33 -12.19 0.48
N LYS A 38 -21.26 -10.90 0.12
CA LYS A 38 -22.44 -10.02 -0.10
C LYS A 38 -22.71 -9.77 -1.57
N VAL A 39 -21.91 -10.32 -2.48
CA VAL A 39 -22.05 -10.11 -3.91
C VAL A 39 -23.27 -10.90 -4.41
N GLU A 40 -24.18 -10.19 -5.08
CA GLU A 40 -25.36 -10.80 -5.67
C GLU A 40 -25.00 -11.64 -6.91
N PRO A 41 -25.73 -12.73 -7.19
CA PRO A 41 -25.54 -13.52 -8.39
C PRO A 41 -25.67 -12.69 -9.69
N GLY A 42 -24.89 -13.03 -10.71
CA GLY A 42 -24.90 -12.33 -12.00
C GLY A 42 -24.06 -11.05 -12.00
N THR A 43 -23.16 -10.88 -11.03
CA THR A 43 -22.32 -9.69 -10.86
C THR A 43 -20.87 -9.98 -11.23
N THR A 44 -20.31 -9.30 -12.23
CA THR A 44 -18.87 -9.31 -12.45
C THR A 44 -18.17 -8.62 -11.27
N VAL A 45 -17.21 -9.31 -10.66
CA VAL A 45 -16.43 -8.81 -9.52
C VAL A 45 -15.03 -8.45 -9.96
N ILE A 46 -14.63 -7.20 -9.70
CA ILE A 46 -13.25 -6.74 -9.92
C ILE A 46 -12.64 -6.42 -8.57
N ILE A 47 -11.49 -7.03 -8.26
CA ILE A 47 -10.72 -6.82 -7.04
C ILE A 47 -9.41 -6.12 -7.45
N CYS A 48 -9.14 -4.95 -6.86
CA CYS A 48 -7.98 -4.13 -7.20
C CYS A 48 -7.17 -3.84 -5.94
N ASP A 49 -5.89 -4.21 -5.96
CA ASP A 49 -4.90 -3.77 -5.00
C ASP A 49 -5.22 -4.17 -3.55
N ILE A 50 -5.65 -5.40 -3.37
CA ILE A 50 -5.94 -5.95 -2.05
C ILE A 50 -5.13 -7.24 -1.87
N ALA A 51 -4.09 -7.17 -1.04
CA ALA A 51 -3.24 -8.32 -0.76
C ALA A 51 -4.03 -9.54 -0.26
N ILE A 52 -3.57 -10.74 -0.59
CA ILE A 52 -4.10 -11.98 -0.02
C ILE A 52 -3.55 -12.14 1.40
N SER A 53 -4.42 -11.97 2.40
CA SER A 53 -4.05 -12.20 3.80
C SER A 53 -3.79 -13.68 4.05
N GLU A 54 -2.65 -14.01 4.65
CA GLU A 54 -2.30 -15.40 5.00
C GLU A 54 -3.35 -16.03 5.92
N THR A 55 -3.84 -15.28 6.91
CA THR A 55 -4.83 -15.77 7.87
C THR A 55 -6.24 -15.93 7.28
N GLN A 56 -6.54 -15.24 6.17
CA GLN A 56 -7.85 -15.27 5.52
C GLN A 56 -7.82 -15.98 4.15
N LYS A 57 -6.67 -16.54 3.76
CA LYS A 57 -6.48 -17.12 2.42
C LYS A 57 -7.51 -18.18 2.08
N GLU A 58 -7.74 -19.11 2.97
CA GLU A 58 -8.65 -20.23 2.72
C GLU A 58 -10.10 -19.76 2.55
N ASP A 59 -10.58 -18.84 3.41
CA ASP A 59 -11.91 -18.25 3.29
C ASP A 59 -12.02 -17.41 2.03
N LEU A 60 -11.01 -16.58 1.73
CA LEU A 60 -10.95 -15.80 0.51
C LEU A 60 -11.04 -16.68 -0.75
N PHE A 61 -10.23 -17.73 -0.81
CA PHE A 61 -10.21 -18.64 -1.96
C PHE A 61 -11.53 -19.42 -2.09
N ALA A 62 -12.16 -19.81 -0.97
CA ALA A 62 -13.47 -20.43 -0.99
C ALA A 62 -14.52 -19.48 -1.59
N ARG A 63 -14.53 -18.21 -1.17
CA ARG A 63 -15.45 -17.19 -1.70
C ARG A 63 -15.22 -16.89 -3.18
N ILE A 64 -13.96 -16.70 -3.58
CA ILE A 64 -13.63 -16.48 -5.00
C ILE A 64 -14.05 -17.69 -5.84
N ARG A 65 -13.79 -18.91 -5.39
CA ARG A 65 -14.18 -20.14 -6.11
C ARG A 65 -15.70 -20.27 -6.25
N GLU A 66 -16.45 -19.95 -5.20
CA GLU A 66 -17.91 -19.92 -5.23
C GLU A 66 -18.43 -18.91 -6.28
N LEU A 67 -17.90 -17.69 -6.29
CA LEU A 67 -18.27 -16.66 -7.25
C LEU A 67 -17.87 -17.07 -8.68
N ALA A 68 -16.65 -17.53 -8.89
CA ALA A 68 -16.13 -17.90 -10.21
C ALA A 68 -16.86 -19.08 -10.89
N GLN A 69 -17.69 -19.83 -10.16
CA GLN A 69 -18.56 -20.87 -10.74
C GLN A 69 -19.77 -20.30 -11.51
N ARG A 70 -20.17 -19.07 -11.21
CA ARG A 70 -21.39 -18.45 -11.74
C ARG A 70 -21.15 -17.07 -12.36
N ASP A 71 -20.08 -16.41 -11.96
CA ASP A 71 -19.81 -15.01 -12.28
C ASP A 71 -18.35 -14.83 -12.71
N GLU A 72 -18.03 -13.72 -13.36
CA GLU A 72 -16.65 -13.38 -13.66
C GLU A 72 -15.99 -12.72 -12.47
N VAL A 73 -14.82 -13.22 -12.06
CA VAL A 73 -13.99 -12.64 -11.01
C VAL A 73 -12.64 -12.26 -11.59
N ILE A 74 -12.38 -10.97 -11.67
CA ILE A 74 -11.11 -10.39 -12.13
C ILE A 74 -10.36 -9.88 -10.90
N TYR A 75 -9.16 -10.39 -10.67
CA TYR A 75 -8.32 -9.96 -9.55
C TYR A 75 -7.01 -9.37 -10.07
N LEU A 76 -6.73 -8.12 -9.71
CA LEU A 76 -5.50 -7.41 -10.03
C LEU A 76 -4.79 -7.07 -8.73
N ASP A 77 -3.53 -7.48 -8.60
CA ASP A 77 -2.75 -7.25 -7.40
C ASP A 77 -1.26 -7.35 -7.69
N HIS A 78 -0.44 -6.70 -6.89
CA HIS A 78 1.01 -6.72 -7.01
C HIS A 78 1.72 -7.10 -5.70
N HIS A 79 0.96 -7.33 -4.65
CA HIS A 79 1.51 -7.70 -3.36
C HIS A 79 2.13 -9.12 -3.39
N PRO A 80 3.16 -9.39 -2.58
CA PRO A 80 3.69 -10.74 -2.43
C PRO A 80 2.60 -11.73 -2.00
N LEU A 81 2.53 -12.86 -2.70
CA LEU A 81 1.60 -13.94 -2.35
C LEU A 81 1.99 -14.56 -1.00
N PRO A 82 1.02 -15.12 -0.24
CA PRO A 82 1.31 -15.89 0.96
C PRO A 82 2.29 -17.04 0.69
N PRO A 83 3.14 -17.42 1.66
CA PRO A 83 4.08 -18.52 1.50
C PRO A 83 3.42 -19.81 0.97
N GLY A 84 4.08 -20.44 -0.01
CA GLY A 84 3.57 -21.67 -0.64
C GLY A 84 2.37 -21.47 -1.58
N THR A 85 1.95 -20.24 -1.84
CA THR A 85 0.88 -19.92 -2.80
C THR A 85 1.46 -19.49 -4.13
N LEU A 86 1.01 -20.11 -5.21
CA LEU A 86 1.39 -19.77 -6.58
C LEU A 86 0.26 -19.00 -7.27
N ARG A 87 0.58 -18.24 -8.31
CA ARG A 87 -0.44 -17.49 -9.12
C ARG A 87 -1.59 -18.40 -9.59
N LYS A 88 -1.28 -19.62 -10.01
CA LYS A 88 -2.26 -20.61 -10.49
C LYS A 88 -3.22 -21.13 -9.40
N ASP A 89 -2.89 -20.93 -8.12
CA ASP A 89 -3.70 -21.41 -7.00
C ASP A 89 -4.82 -20.41 -6.66
N VAL A 90 -4.71 -19.16 -7.14
CA VAL A 90 -5.73 -18.12 -6.95
C VAL A 90 -6.93 -18.44 -7.85
N PRO A 91 -8.11 -18.75 -7.30
CA PRO A 91 -9.23 -19.30 -8.07
C PRO A 91 -10.09 -18.24 -8.78
N ALA A 92 -9.53 -17.08 -9.10
CA ALA A 92 -10.19 -16.03 -9.88
C ALA A 92 -10.33 -16.47 -11.35
N THR A 93 -11.35 -15.97 -12.04
CA THR A 93 -11.54 -16.19 -13.48
C THR A 93 -10.37 -15.60 -14.28
N GLN A 94 -9.91 -14.43 -13.86
CA GLN A 94 -8.70 -13.78 -14.36
C GLN A 94 -7.88 -13.27 -13.17
N PHE A 95 -6.60 -13.59 -13.14
CA PHE A 95 -5.67 -13.10 -12.11
C PHE A 95 -4.47 -12.42 -12.77
N ALA A 96 -4.46 -11.09 -12.75
CA ALA A 96 -3.32 -10.28 -13.16
C ALA A 96 -2.49 -9.95 -11.91
N HIS A 97 -1.27 -10.50 -11.86
CA HIS A 97 -0.38 -10.32 -10.71
C HIS A 97 1.06 -10.23 -11.17
N GLU A 98 1.74 -9.16 -10.75
CA GLU A 98 3.14 -8.91 -11.10
C GLU A 98 3.81 -8.07 -10.00
N ILE A 99 4.87 -8.60 -9.38
CA ILE A 99 5.61 -7.90 -8.34
C ILE A 99 6.41 -6.74 -8.97
N GLY A 100 6.39 -5.57 -8.33
CA GLY A 100 7.09 -4.37 -8.78
C GLY A 100 6.35 -3.55 -9.85
N VAL A 101 5.18 -4.02 -10.26
CA VAL A 101 4.25 -3.28 -11.14
C VAL A 101 3.06 -2.84 -10.31
N SER A 102 2.65 -1.58 -10.39
CA SER A 102 1.46 -1.11 -9.67
C SER A 102 0.17 -1.77 -10.16
N THR A 103 -0.81 -1.92 -9.29
CA THR A 103 -2.12 -2.44 -9.68
C THR A 103 -2.81 -1.51 -10.67
N SER A 104 -2.60 -0.21 -10.60
CA SER A 104 -3.11 0.77 -11.57
C SER A 104 -2.51 0.57 -12.97
N GLU A 105 -1.23 0.23 -13.08
CA GLU A 105 -0.62 -0.15 -14.36
C GLU A 105 -1.23 -1.44 -14.90
N LEU A 106 -1.41 -2.47 -14.06
CA LEU A 106 -2.10 -3.71 -14.46
C LEU A 106 -3.54 -3.43 -14.94
N ALA A 107 -4.26 -2.55 -14.24
CA ALA A 107 -5.61 -2.14 -14.62
C ALA A 107 -5.64 -1.38 -15.95
N PHE A 108 -4.68 -0.49 -16.18
CA PHE A 108 -4.55 0.21 -17.47
C PHE A 108 -4.32 -0.78 -18.61
N ARG A 109 -3.35 -1.67 -18.47
CA ARG A 109 -3.04 -2.71 -19.49
C ARG A 109 -4.24 -3.61 -19.78
N MET A 110 -5.08 -3.90 -18.79
CA MET A 110 -6.22 -4.80 -18.93
C MET A 110 -7.47 -4.11 -19.51
N PHE A 111 -7.78 -2.90 -19.05
CA PHE A 111 -9.09 -2.28 -19.30
C PHE A 111 -9.06 -1.18 -20.36
N ILE A 112 -7.91 -0.53 -20.59
CA ILE A 112 -7.80 0.60 -21.52
C ILE A 112 -7.17 0.13 -22.81
N GLN A 113 -8.01 0.06 -23.87
CA GLN A 113 -7.58 -0.43 -25.17
C GLN A 113 -7.16 0.70 -26.13
N ASP A 114 -7.53 1.94 -25.83
CA ASP A 114 -7.16 3.10 -26.64
C ASP A 114 -5.83 3.69 -26.18
N PRO A 115 -4.73 3.50 -26.92
CA PRO A 115 -3.42 4.03 -26.54
C PRO A 115 -3.33 5.56 -26.63
N SER A 116 -4.31 6.23 -27.26
CA SER A 116 -4.41 7.69 -27.29
C SER A 116 -5.13 8.28 -26.07
N SER A 117 -5.68 7.44 -25.20
CA SER A 117 -6.40 7.85 -24.02
C SER A 117 -5.43 8.44 -22.97
N ASP A 118 -5.73 9.62 -22.44
CA ASP A 118 -4.99 10.24 -21.34
C ASP A 118 -5.19 9.53 -19.99
N LEU A 119 -5.89 8.39 -19.96
CA LEU A 119 -6.07 7.56 -18.77
C LEU A 119 -4.77 6.84 -18.33
N ASP A 120 -3.73 6.82 -19.18
CA ASP A 120 -2.38 6.42 -18.76
C ASP A 120 -1.85 7.28 -17.61
N ARG A 121 -2.23 8.57 -17.53
CA ARG A 121 -1.91 9.45 -16.39
C ARG A 121 -2.47 8.92 -15.07
N VAL A 122 -3.67 8.34 -15.10
CA VAL A 122 -4.28 7.73 -13.90
C VAL A 122 -3.43 6.57 -13.39
N ALA A 123 -2.94 5.73 -14.31
CA ALA A 123 -2.04 4.64 -13.95
C ALA A 123 -0.69 5.16 -13.42
N LEU A 124 -0.15 6.23 -14.01
CA LEU A 124 1.08 6.87 -13.54
C LEU A 124 0.93 7.44 -12.12
N TRP A 125 -0.20 8.09 -11.81
CA TRP A 125 -0.44 8.62 -10.45
C TRP A 125 -0.51 7.49 -9.41
N GLY A 126 -1.12 6.36 -9.76
CA GLY A 126 -1.16 5.18 -8.89
C GLY A 126 0.23 4.59 -8.67
N ALA A 127 0.99 4.37 -9.75
CA ALA A 127 2.34 3.82 -9.69
C ALA A 127 3.31 4.69 -8.86
N ILE A 128 3.26 6.02 -9.05
CA ILE A 128 4.05 6.97 -8.23
C ILE A 128 3.58 6.94 -6.78
N GLY A 129 2.28 6.86 -6.55
CA GLY A 129 1.70 6.80 -5.20
C GLY A 129 2.16 5.60 -4.38
N ASP A 130 2.52 4.50 -5.06
CA ASP A 130 2.99 3.26 -4.44
C ASP A 130 4.49 2.96 -4.72
N TYR A 131 5.24 3.95 -5.22
CA TYR A 131 6.68 3.85 -5.51
C TYR A 131 7.06 2.76 -6.52
N CYS A 132 6.13 2.36 -7.40
CA CYS A 132 6.35 1.38 -8.48
C CYS A 132 6.83 2.07 -9.77
N GLU A 133 7.95 2.81 -9.70
CA GLU A 133 8.38 3.70 -10.79
C GLU A 133 9.37 3.05 -11.78
N GLU A 134 9.81 1.81 -11.53
CA GLU A 134 10.90 1.19 -12.29
C GLU A 134 10.43 0.44 -13.55
N THR A 135 9.13 0.45 -13.88
CA THR A 135 8.60 -0.20 -15.06
C THR A 135 8.88 0.59 -16.33
N GLU A 136 8.88 -0.10 -17.48
CA GLU A 136 8.99 0.56 -18.79
C GLU A 136 7.83 1.51 -19.02
N PHE A 137 6.60 1.09 -18.67
CA PHE A 137 5.39 1.89 -18.76
C PHE A 137 5.54 3.24 -18.03
N VAL A 138 6.02 3.22 -16.80
CA VAL A 138 6.19 4.46 -16.02
C VAL A 138 7.31 5.34 -16.62
N ARG A 139 8.44 4.75 -17.02
CA ARG A 139 9.52 5.51 -17.68
C ARG A 139 9.06 6.20 -18.96
N ASP A 140 8.30 5.48 -19.80
CA ASP A 140 7.76 6.01 -21.05
C ASP A 140 6.72 7.09 -20.78
N GLY A 141 5.80 6.86 -19.85
CA GLY A 141 4.81 7.84 -19.42
C GLY A 141 5.45 9.12 -18.88
N LEU A 142 6.49 9.01 -18.03
CA LEU A 142 7.25 10.15 -17.53
C LEU A 142 8.07 10.87 -18.63
N SER A 143 8.27 10.24 -19.79
CA SER A 143 8.86 10.89 -20.96
C SER A 143 7.83 11.63 -21.80
N LYS A 144 6.59 11.15 -21.81
CA LYS A 144 5.44 11.73 -22.54
C LYS A 144 4.96 13.03 -21.88
N TYR A 145 5.01 13.13 -20.56
CA TYR A 145 4.47 14.24 -19.78
C TYR A 145 5.56 15.08 -19.08
N ASP A 146 5.21 16.30 -18.66
CA ASP A 146 6.09 17.07 -17.75
C ASP A 146 6.12 16.38 -16.36
N ARG A 147 7.31 15.93 -15.97
CA ARG A 147 7.50 15.17 -14.72
C ARG A 147 7.04 15.95 -13.48
N ARG A 148 7.27 17.28 -13.42
CA ARG A 148 6.88 18.09 -12.26
C ARG A 148 5.37 18.09 -12.09
N THR A 149 4.63 18.17 -13.17
CA THR A 149 3.17 18.13 -13.16
C THR A 149 2.68 16.77 -12.68
N ILE A 150 3.18 15.67 -13.25
CA ILE A 150 2.77 14.31 -12.87
C ILE A 150 3.09 14.02 -11.40
N TYR A 151 4.30 14.35 -10.93
CA TYR A 151 4.67 14.17 -9.52
C TYR A 151 3.86 15.04 -8.56
N MET A 152 3.56 16.29 -8.96
CA MET A 152 2.70 17.17 -8.18
C MET A 152 1.29 16.60 -8.05
N GLU A 153 0.69 16.15 -9.15
CA GLU A 153 -0.65 15.57 -9.18
C GLU A 153 -0.73 14.26 -8.35
N ALA A 154 0.25 13.36 -8.52
CA ALA A 154 0.35 12.14 -7.72
C ALA A 154 0.51 12.45 -6.22
N GLY A 155 1.35 13.42 -5.87
CA GLY A 155 1.54 13.88 -4.50
C GLY A 155 0.28 14.49 -3.89
N LEU A 156 -0.43 15.35 -4.62
CA LEU A 156 -1.70 15.92 -4.19
C LEU A 156 -2.74 14.83 -3.94
N LEU A 157 -2.87 13.88 -4.87
CA LEU A 157 -3.80 12.76 -4.76
C LEU A 157 -3.49 11.91 -3.53
N SER A 158 -2.23 11.47 -3.36
CA SER A 158 -1.80 10.63 -2.25
C SER A 158 -2.01 11.30 -0.89
N GLN A 159 -1.69 12.59 -0.78
CA GLN A 159 -1.88 13.33 0.46
C GLN A 159 -3.38 13.55 0.78
N ALA A 160 -4.20 13.86 -0.23
CA ALA A 160 -5.64 14.04 -0.05
C ALA A 160 -6.33 12.74 0.37
N LEU A 161 -5.97 11.62 -0.25
CA LEU A 161 -6.51 10.30 0.11
C LEU A 161 -6.08 9.86 1.52
N GLY A 162 -4.87 10.21 1.93
CA GLY A 162 -4.39 10.02 3.30
C GLY A 162 -5.15 10.87 4.33
N ASP A 163 -5.57 12.10 3.96
CA ASP A 163 -6.47 12.92 4.80
C ASP A 163 -7.88 12.32 4.88
N ALA A 164 -8.34 11.77 3.78
CA ALA A 164 -9.68 11.21 3.64
C ALA A 164 -9.88 9.83 4.28
N ALA A 165 -8.87 9.25 4.93
CA ALA A 165 -8.83 7.91 5.54
C ALA A 165 -10.13 7.07 5.47
N GLY A 166 -11.15 7.37 6.30
CA GLY A 166 -12.44 6.68 6.35
C GLY A 166 -13.56 7.34 5.53
N ASP A 167 -13.28 8.41 4.79
CA ASP A 167 -14.28 9.13 3.97
C ASP A 167 -14.47 8.41 2.62
N TYR A 168 -15.18 7.29 2.67
CA TYR A 168 -15.42 6.46 1.48
C TYR A 168 -16.35 7.11 0.46
N HIS A 169 -17.18 8.08 0.86
CA HIS A 169 -18.00 8.84 -0.09
C HIS A 169 -17.09 9.69 -0.97
N TYR A 170 -16.24 10.50 -0.37
CA TYR A 170 -15.25 11.30 -1.09
C TYR A 170 -14.34 10.46 -1.99
N LYS A 171 -13.86 9.31 -1.51
CA LYS A 171 -13.02 8.41 -2.32
C LYS A 171 -13.75 7.88 -3.56
N ARG A 172 -15.07 7.61 -3.48
CA ARG A 172 -15.86 7.24 -4.66
C ARG A 172 -15.99 8.38 -5.67
N ASP A 173 -16.17 9.60 -5.18
CA ASP A 173 -16.22 10.79 -6.05
C ASP A 173 -14.89 11.02 -6.77
N VAL A 174 -13.77 10.82 -6.06
CA VAL A 174 -12.42 10.84 -6.67
C VAL A 174 -12.30 9.78 -7.77
N ILE A 175 -12.69 8.52 -7.50
CA ILE A 175 -12.68 7.44 -8.48
C ILE A 175 -13.51 7.82 -9.72
N LEU A 176 -14.71 8.38 -9.52
CA LEU A 176 -15.57 8.81 -10.62
C LEU A 176 -14.89 9.87 -11.49
N LYS A 177 -14.26 10.87 -10.88
CA LYS A 177 -13.56 11.93 -11.61
C LYS A 177 -12.32 11.42 -12.35
N LEU A 178 -11.50 10.62 -11.69
CA LEU A 178 -10.33 9.99 -12.31
C LEU A 178 -10.71 9.07 -13.48
N SER A 179 -11.83 8.33 -13.38
CA SER A 179 -12.31 7.48 -14.48
C SER A 179 -12.73 8.25 -15.74
N GLN A 180 -12.98 9.55 -15.59
CA GLN A 180 -13.28 10.49 -16.67
C GLN A 180 -12.03 11.24 -17.18
N GLY A 181 -10.84 10.91 -16.66
CA GLY A 181 -9.57 11.58 -17.00
C GLY A 181 -9.40 12.95 -16.35
N VAL A 182 -10.23 13.30 -15.36
CA VAL A 182 -10.10 14.59 -14.63
C VAL A 182 -8.83 14.56 -13.78
N PRO A 183 -7.90 15.52 -13.96
CA PRO A 183 -6.66 15.53 -13.19
C PRO A 183 -6.93 15.88 -11.72
N PRO A 184 -6.08 15.43 -10.79
CA PRO A 184 -6.24 15.68 -9.34
C PRO A 184 -6.43 17.15 -8.99
N THR A 185 -5.79 18.08 -9.69
CA THR A 185 -5.91 19.52 -9.47
C THR A 185 -7.31 20.08 -9.74
N GLU A 186 -8.09 19.41 -10.58
CA GLU A 186 -9.46 19.83 -10.94
C GLU A 186 -10.53 19.07 -10.12
N ILE A 187 -10.13 18.14 -9.26
CA ILE A 187 -11.06 17.43 -8.36
C ILE A 187 -11.27 18.26 -7.08
N PRO A 188 -12.53 18.57 -6.73
CA PRO A 188 -12.83 19.36 -5.53
C PRO A 188 -12.16 18.81 -4.27
N GLU A 189 -11.73 19.69 -3.40
CA GLU A 189 -11.09 19.42 -2.10
C GLU A 189 -9.70 18.74 -2.16
N ILE A 190 -9.24 18.18 -3.27
CA ILE A 190 -7.93 17.48 -3.31
C ILE A 190 -6.81 18.40 -2.84
N VAL A 191 -6.73 19.62 -3.36
CA VAL A 191 -5.66 20.57 -3.00
C VAL A 191 -5.72 20.93 -1.53
N ASP A 192 -6.91 21.27 -1.01
CA ASP A 192 -7.09 21.64 0.39
C ASP A 192 -6.78 20.50 1.35
N ARG A 193 -7.27 19.30 1.04
CA ARG A 193 -6.98 18.08 1.81
C ARG A 193 -5.49 17.74 1.78
N ALA A 194 -4.84 17.85 0.61
CA ALA A 194 -3.41 17.62 0.48
C ALA A 194 -2.57 18.61 1.30
N ILE A 195 -2.90 19.90 1.24
CA ILE A 195 -2.22 20.94 2.05
C ILE A 195 -2.40 20.65 3.55
N LYS A 196 -3.59 20.29 3.97
CA LYS A 196 -3.91 19.94 5.37
C LYS A 196 -3.12 18.71 5.82
N ALA A 197 -3.05 17.66 4.99
CA ALA A 197 -2.29 16.45 5.25
C ALA A 197 -0.79 16.75 5.37
N THR A 198 -0.22 17.52 4.44
CA THR A 198 1.19 17.91 4.43
C THR A 198 1.57 18.72 5.67
N LYS A 199 0.69 19.64 6.10
CA LYS A 199 0.91 20.39 7.36
C LYS A 199 0.88 19.46 8.60
N ARG A 200 0.06 18.41 8.59
CA ARG A 200 0.07 17.40 9.68
C ARG A 200 1.34 16.57 9.63
N GLU A 201 1.77 16.15 8.45
CA GLU A 201 3.00 15.40 8.27
C GLU A 201 4.22 16.18 8.77
N TRP A 202 4.29 17.48 8.49
CA TRP A 202 5.34 18.34 9.03
C TRP A 202 5.38 18.35 10.57
N ARG A 203 4.23 18.33 11.24
CA ARG A 203 4.18 18.24 12.70
C ARG A 203 4.69 16.87 13.19
N VAL A 204 4.39 15.80 12.46
CA VAL A 204 4.93 14.45 12.74
C VAL A 204 6.45 14.47 12.60
N TYR A 205 6.98 15.06 11.53
CA TYR A 205 8.43 15.20 11.34
C TYR A 205 9.12 15.95 12.49
N GLU A 206 8.56 17.09 12.91
CA GLU A 206 9.08 17.83 14.05
C GLU A 206 8.99 17.04 15.38
N TYR A 207 7.96 16.23 15.55
CA TYR A 207 7.86 15.32 16.68
C TYR A 207 8.96 14.25 16.64
N VAL A 208 9.13 13.61 15.48
CA VAL A 208 10.17 12.58 15.29
C VAL A 208 11.56 13.13 15.58
N LYS A 209 11.90 14.32 15.10
CA LYS A 209 13.20 14.95 15.39
C LYS A 209 13.53 15.06 16.88
N LYS A 210 12.50 15.24 17.71
CA LYS A 210 12.65 15.42 19.17
C LYS A 210 12.64 14.11 19.95
N HIS A 211 12.03 13.04 19.40
CA HIS A 211 11.74 11.82 20.15
C HIS A 211 12.36 10.56 19.53
N VAL A 212 13.04 10.67 18.42
CA VAL A 212 13.70 9.51 17.81
C VAL A 212 14.86 9.03 18.68
N VAL A 213 14.88 7.73 18.94
CA VAL A 213 15.96 7.04 19.63
C VAL A 213 16.74 6.25 18.62
N LYS A 214 18.06 6.45 18.56
CA LYS A 214 18.95 5.67 17.71
C LYS A 214 19.54 4.50 18.48
N GLU A 215 19.34 3.29 17.98
CA GLU A 215 19.86 2.06 18.54
C GLU A 215 20.59 1.26 17.46
N GLY A 216 21.90 1.43 17.39
CA GLY A 216 22.71 0.87 16.31
C GLY A 216 22.29 1.41 14.95
N ASN A 217 21.80 0.54 14.09
CA ASN A 217 21.29 0.90 12.76
C ASN A 217 19.75 1.00 12.68
N LEU A 218 19.09 1.07 13.83
CA LEU A 218 17.66 1.31 13.96
C LEU A 218 17.39 2.71 14.51
N ALA A 219 16.34 3.34 13.99
CA ALA A 219 15.76 4.57 14.51
C ALA A 219 14.34 4.27 15.02
N ILE A 220 14.06 4.49 16.28
CA ILE A 220 12.81 4.11 16.90
C ILE A 220 12.08 5.34 17.44
N VAL A 221 10.81 5.47 17.12
CA VAL A 221 9.88 6.44 17.71
C VAL A 221 8.81 5.65 18.44
N TYR A 222 8.80 5.79 19.76
CA TYR A 222 7.84 5.11 20.62
C TYR A 222 6.56 5.91 20.75
N ASP A 223 5.44 5.21 20.69
CA ASP A 223 4.09 5.69 21.02
C ASP A 223 3.71 7.02 20.37
N LEU A 224 3.74 7.07 19.02
CA LEU A 224 3.41 8.27 18.27
C LEU A 224 1.97 8.73 18.57
N PRO A 225 1.76 9.96 19.11
CA PRO A 225 0.44 10.39 19.59
C PRO A 225 -0.58 10.57 18.46
N SER A 226 -0.15 10.92 17.26
CA SER A 226 -1.02 11.11 16.10
C SER A 226 -0.24 11.09 14.79
N GLY A 227 -0.93 10.87 13.67
CA GLY A 227 -0.34 10.84 12.32
C GLY A 227 -0.05 9.42 11.83
N SER A 228 0.60 9.32 10.68
CA SER A 228 0.95 8.04 10.05
C SER A 228 2.20 7.42 10.67
N LEU A 229 2.08 6.20 11.18
CA LEU A 229 3.23 5.43 11.69
C LEU A 229 4.28 5.18 10.61
N GLY A 230 3.84 4.85 9.38
CA GLY A 230 4.74 4.60 8.26
C GLY A 230 5.58 5.83 7.87
N LYS A 231 4.94 7.01 7.82
CA LYS A 231 5.67 8.26 7.56
C LYS A 231 6.61 8.62 8.71
N ALA A 232 6.19 8.41 9.96
CA ALA A 232 7.04 8.63 11.13
C ALA A 232 8.26 7.69 11.14
N ALA A 233 8.08 6.43 10.77
CA ALA A 233 9.18 5.47 10.64
C ALA A 233 10.17 5.90 9.53
N MET A 234 9.65 6.39 8.38
CA MET A 234 10.49 6.93 7.31
C MET A 234 11.25 8.19 7.76
N HIS A 235 10.60 9.11 8.47
CA HIS A 235 11.26 10.28 9.05
C HIS A 235 12.32 9.89 10.07
N ALA A 236 12.05 8.88 10.92
CA ALA A 236 12.97 8.41 11.94
C ALA A 236 14.30 7.95 11.34
N LEU A 237 14.26 7.07 10.32
CA LEU A 237 15.49 6.61 9.67
C LEU A 237 16.26 7.75 8.99
N GLY A 238 15.56 8.71 8.39
CA GLY A 238 16.20 9.87 7.76
C GLY A 238 16.87 10.79 8.77
N VAL A 239 16.18 11.12 9.88
CA VAL A 239 16.70 11.99 10.94
C VAL A 239 17.88 11.37 11.66
N ALA A 240 17.82 10.07 11.98
CA ALA A 240 18.88 9.37 12.73
C ALA A 240 20.03 8.87 11.83
N GLY A 241 19.86 8.89 10.50
CA GLY A 241 20.85 8.37 9.57
C GLY A 241 21.05 6.85 9.72
N THR A 242 19.95 6.09 9.81
CA THR A 242 19.94 4.63 9.95
C THR A 242 19.38 3.97 8.69
N ASP A 243 19.49 2.66 8.57
CA ASP A 243 18.91 1.93 7.44
C ASP A 243 17.48 1.47 7.72
N VAL A 244 17.09 1.38 8.99
CA VAL A 244 15.72 0.99 9.38
C VAL A 244 15.13 2.00 10.36
N GLY A 245 13.91 2.42 10.09
CA GLY A 245 13.08 3.24 10.97
C GLY A 245 11.87 2.46 11.47
N ILE A 246 11.56 2.62 12.74
CA ILE A 246 10.46 1.98 13.44
C ILE A 246 9.63 3.06 14.11
N CYS A 247 8.31 2.93 14.01
CA CYS A 247 7.40 3.76 14.78
C CYS A 247 6.31 2.89 15.38
N THR A 248 6.00 3.12 16.66
CA THR A 248 4.98 2.38 17.40
C THR A 248 3.84 3.29 17.83
N ARG A 249 2.66 2.70 18.04
CA ARG A 249 1.51 3.32 18.71
C ARG A 249 0.77 2.29 19.52
N ARG A 250 0.48 2.63 20.77
CA ARG A 250 -0.34 1.81 21.65
C ARG A 250 -1.83 1.97 21.31
N ASP A 251 -2.53 0.86 21.20
CA ASP A 251 -3.98 0.79 21.11
C ASP A 251 -4.50 -0.26 22.11
N GLY A 252 -4.87 0.19 23.30
CA GLY A 252 -5.24 -0.68 24.41
C GLY A 252 -4.10 -1.61 24.84
N ASP A 253 -4.35 -2.92 24.73
CA ASP A 253 -3.37 -3.97 25.06
C ASP A 253 -2.49 -4.38 23.88
N GLU A 254 -2.68 -3.76 22.73
CA GLU A 254 -1.91 -3.99 21.52
C GLU A 254 -1.03 -2.79 21.16
N ILE A 255 -0.02 -3.05 20.35
CA ILE A 255 0.84 -2.04 19.76
C ILE A 255 0.88 -2.25 18.26
N ASP A 256 0.49 -1.19 17.54
CA ASP A 256 0.75 -1.09 16.11
C ASP A 256 2.20 -0.66 15.88
N VAL A 257 2.89 -1.39 15.03
CA VAL A 257 4.27 -1.15 14.64
C VAL A 257 4.34 -0.91 13.14
N SER A 258 5.05 0.13 12.72
CA SER A 258 5.40 0.32 11.32
C SER A 258 6.92 0.35 11.17
N VAL A 259 7.42 -0.40 10.20
CA VAL A 259 8.85 -0.51 9.91
C VAL A 259 9.09 -0.09 8.47
N ARG A 260 10.14 0.68 8.25
CA ARG A 260 10.58 1.16 6.94
C ARG A 260 12.07 0.93 6.80
N ARG A 261 12.53 0.53 5.61
CA ARG A 261 13.96 0.46 5.29
C ARG A 261 14.37 1.57 4.33
N ARG A 262 15.62 1.91 4.35
CA ARG A 262 16.24 2.78 3.35
C ARG A 262 16.19 2.11 1.97
N ALA A 263 15.97 2.89 0.92
CA ALA A 263 16.10 2.40 -0.45
C ALA A 263 17.50 1.81 -0.68
N GLY A 264 17.54 0.63 -1.30
CA GLY A 264 18.79 -0.09 -1.56
C GLY A 264 19.33 -0.93 -0.39
N ALA A 265 18.74 -0.89 0.81
CA ALA A 265 19.10 -1.84 1.87
C ALA A 265 18.54 -3.23 1.55
N ASN A 266 19.37 -4.26 1.61
CA ASN A 266 18.97 -5.64 1.29
C ASN A 266 18.31 -6.32 2.51
N ILE A 267 17.14 -5.80 2.92
CA ILE A 267 16.37 -6.29 4.08
C ILE A 267 14.95 -6.54 3.63
N ASP A 268 14.46 -7.76 3.70
CA ASP A 268 13.04 -8.07 3.49
C ASP A 268 12.26 -7.92 4.80
N LEU A 269 11.64 -6.74 4.98
CA LEU A 269 10.86 -6.45 6.18
C LEU A 269 9.57 -7.28 6.25
N ASN A 270 8.99 -7.66 5.10
CA ASN A 270 7.78 -8.47 5.07
C ASN A 270 8.04 -9.88 5.63
N GLU A 271 9.06 -10.56 5.11
CA GLU A 271 9.44 -11.89 5.58
C GLU A 271 9.84 -11.86 7.06
N MET A 272 10.65 -10.87 7.44
CA MET A 272 11.12 -10.70 8.80
C MET A 272 9.98 -10.50 9.81
N LEU A 273 9.04 -9.58 9.53
CA LEU A 273 7.93 -9.34 10.44
C LEU A 273 6.97 -10.52 10.52
N ARG A 274 6.73 -11.22 9.43
CA ARG A 274 5.94 -12.48 9.44
C ARG A 274 6.57 -13.52 10.35
N HIS A 275 7.88 -13.76 10.23
CA HIS A 275 8.61 -14.72 11.08
C HIS A 275 8.58 -14.34 12.55
N ILE A 276 8.84 -13.07 12.87
CA ILE A 276 8.87 -12.61 14.26
C ILE A 276 7.49 -12.72 14.91
N THR A 277 6.45 -12.25 14.22
CA THR A 277 5.09 -12.27 14.78
C THR A 277 4.53 -13.69 14.90
N ALA A 278 4.86 -14.59 13.99
CA ALA A 278 4.48 -16.00 14.09
C ALA A 278 5.08 -16.70 15.33
N ARG A 279 6.29 -16.28 15.74
CA ARG A 279 7.00 -16.84 16.92
C ARG A 279 6.61 -16.21 18.25
N LEU A 280 6.39 -14.89 18.25
CA LEU A 280 6.17 -14.13 19.48
C LEU A 280 4.70 -13.83 19.77
N GLY A 281 3.84 -14.00 18.77
CA GLY A 281 2.43 -13.62 18.81
C GLY A 281 2.16 -12.30 18.10
N GLY A 282 0.94 -12.12 17.62
CA GLY A 282 0.52 -10.97 16.82
C GLY A 282 0.37 -11.30 15.34
N SER A 283 0.35 -10.28 14.52
CA SER A 283 0.30 -10.39 13.06
C SER A 283 1.22 -9.36 12.43
N GLY A 284 1.87 -9.70 11.32
CA GLY A 284 2.77 -8.79 10.63
C GLY A 284 2.98 -9.16 9.17
N GLY A 285 3.43 -8.19 8.38
CA GLY A 285 3.72 -8.34 6.96
C GLY A 285 3.61 -7.02 6.22
N GLY A 286 3.68 -7.06 4.89
CA GLY A 286 3.65 -5.89 4.02
C GLY A 286 4.50 -6.10 2.78
N HIS A 287 5.22 -5.06 2.38
CA HIS A 287 6.22 -5.11 1.32
C HIS A 287 7.63 -5.31 1.88
N GLU A 288 8.54 -5.68 1.01
CA GLU A 288 9.97 -5.81 1.33
C GLU A 288 10.56 -4.55 2.00
N GLY A 289 10.23 -3.36 1.50
CA GLY A 289 10.73 -2.08 2.02
C GLY A 289 9.86 -1.41 3.07
N ALA A 290 8.61 -1.88 3.27
CA ALA A 290 7.59 -1.23 4.08
C ALA A 290 6.63 -2.25 4.68
N ALA A 291 6.79 -2.56 5.95
CA ALA A 291 5.96 -3.56 6.63
C ALA A 291 5.40 -3.03 7.95
N GLY A 292 4.39 -3.70 8.46
CA GLY A 292 3.74 -3.38 9.73
C GLY A 292 3.44 -4.63 10.54
N ALA A 293 3.20 -4.43 11.84
CA ALA A 293 2.77 -5.48 12.73
C ALA A 293 1.81 -4.92 13.78
N THR A 294 0.91 -5.77 14.25
CA THR A 294 0.14 -5.55 15.48
C THR A 294 0.51 -6.64 16.47
N ILE A 295 1.00 -6.25 17.62
CA ILE A 295 1.54 -7.17 18.64
C ILE A 295 0.97 -6.86 20.02
N PRO A 296 0.86 -7.86 20.93
CA PRO A 296 0.56 -7.59 22.34
C PRO A 296 1.58 -6.63 22.96
N ALA A 297 1.11 -5.66 23.76
CA ALA A 297 1.99 -4.66 24.36
C ALA A 297 3.08 -5.27 25.28
N SER A 298 2.78 -6.41 25.87
CA SER A 298 3.71 -7.13 26.79
C SER A 298 4.96 -7.67 26.10
N ILE A 299 4.97 -7.81 24.77
CA ILE A 299 6.11 -8.39 24.03
C ILE A 299 6.92 -7.35 23.26
N LEU A 300 6.62 -6.05 23.37
CA LEU A 300 7.27 -5.00 22.55
C LEU A 300 8.80 -5.05 22.65
N GLU A 301 9.36 -5.14 23.87
CA GLU A 301 10.81 -5.17 24.06
C GLU A 301 11.44 -6.40 23.39
N VAL A 302 10.85 -7.57 23.58
CA VAL A 302 11.33 -8.82 22.99
C VAL A 302 11.20 -8.78 21.46
N PHE A 303 10.13 -8.19 20.96
CA PHE A 303 9.93 -7.98 19.53
C PHE A 303 11.02 -7.08 18.93
N LEU A 304 11.29 -5.93 19.54
CA LEU A 304 12.33 -5.01 19.07
C LEU A 304 13.74 -5.61 19.16
N ASP A 305 14.05 -6.34 20.23
CA ASP A 305 15.32 -7.03 20.37
C ASP A 305 15.51 -8.15 19.35
N THR A 306 14.43 -8.86 19.01
CA THR A 306 14.45 -9.89 17.98
C THR A 306 14.70 -9.25 16.62
N LEU A 307 13.97 -8.18 16.31
CA LEU A 307 14.13 -7.43 15.07
C LEU A 307 15.56 -6.89 14.89
N LYS A 308 16.16 -6.34 15.95
CA LYS A 308 17.56 -5.90 15.95
C LYS A 308 18.52 -7.03 15.59
N LYS A 309 18.34 -8.21 16.21
CA LYS A 309 19.21 -9.38 16.00
C LYS A 309 19.09 -9.93 14.57
N GLU A 310 17.91 -9.87 13.97
CA GLU A 310 17.70 -10.32 12.59
C GLU A 310 18.23 -9.32 11.55
N ILE A 311 18.17 -8.01 11.85
CA ILE A 311 18.70 -6.97 10.96
C ILE A 311 20.23 -6.88 10.99
N ALA A 312 20.87 -7.03 12.13
CA ALA A 312 22.30 -6.81 12.30
C ALA A 312 23.19 -7.60 11.30
N PRO A 313 23.00 -8.92 11.08
CA PRO A 313 23.83 -9.70 10.16
C PRO A 313 23.66 -9.32 8.68
N VAL A 314 22.49 -8.77 8.31
CA VAL A 314 22.20 -8.37 6.93
C VAL A 314 22.99 -7.12 6.56
N ILE A 315 23.11 -6.19 7.50
CA ILE A 315 23.82 -4.91 7.32
C ILE A 315 25.32 -5.06 7.33
N GLU A 316 25.87 -5.98 8.14
CA GLU A 316 27.32 -6.26 8.21
C GLU A 316 27.88 -6.85 6.93
N ARG A 317 27.04 -7.47 6.10
CA ARG A 317 27.45 -8.06 4.81
C ARG A 317 27.62 -7.05 3.68
N GLU A 318 27.16 -5.80 3.85
CA GLU A 318 27.25 -4.73 2.84
C GLU A 318 27.92 -3.45 3.37
N PRO A 319 29.24 -3.44 3.65
CA PRO A 319 29.91 -2.22 4.14
C PRO A 319 30.12 -1.13 3.07
N GLY A 320 29.62 -1.31 1.83
CA GLY A 320 30.02 -0.53 0.65
C GLY A 320 29.09 0.62 0.23
N LEU A 321 27.90 0.79 0.78
CA LEU A 321 26.90 1.80 0.33
C LEU A 321 26.89 3.10 1.17
N ARG A 322 27.90 3.34 1.98
CA ARG A 322 28.04 4.62 2.70
C ARG A 322 28.82 5.62 1.82
N ARG A 323 28.15 6.24 0.84
CA ARG A 323 28.59 7.50 0.22
C ARG A 323 27.39 8.39 -0.06
#